data_5a31e33c7e344fda4c7b839a395bd4ed
#
_entry.id   5a31e33c7e344fda4c7b839a395bd4ed
#
_cell.length_a   1.000
_cell.length_b   1.000
_cell.length_c   1.000
_cell.angle_alpha   90.00
_cell.angle_beta   90.00
_cell.angle_gamma   90.00
#
_symmetry.space_group_name_H-M   'P 1'
#
loop_
_entity.id
_entity.type
_entity.pdbx_description
1 polymer ?
#
loop_
_entity_poly.entity_id
_entity_poly.type
_entity_poly.pdbx_seq_one_letter_code
_entity_poly.pdbx_strand_id
1 'polypeptide(L)'
;MEKELLNKIKIEKQKLLIDGFKIIGVFGSYAKNTQTKESDIDLLYDIEPIFIQKYSGFEAFSKLSEIKDSLQKALNKKVDIASIDNNSKTFKKYALKDVIYV
;
A
#
# COMPACT_ATOMS: atom_id res chain seq x y z
N MET A 1 -2.31 15.19 -4.68
CA MET A 1 -1.96 13.98 -5.46
C MET A 1 -2.80 13.92 -6.71
N GLU A 2 -2.26 13.43 -7.78
CA GLU A 2 -2.95 13.35 -9.06
C GLU A 2 -4.21 12.47 -8.96
N LYS A 3 -5.32 13.00 -9.50
CA LYS A 3 -6.63 12.35 -9.41
C LYS A 3 -6.69 11.01 -10.13
N GLU A 4 -6.05 10.92 -11.30
CA GLU A 4 -6.01 9.68 -12.08
C GLU A 4 -5.28 8.57 -11.33
N LEU A 5 -4.13 8.89 -10.73
CA LEU A 5 -3.37 7.93 -9.92
C LEU A 5 -4.18 7.47 -8.71
N LEU A 6 -4.85 8.41 -8.04
CA LEU A 6 -5.70 8.09 -6.89
C LEU A 6 -6.83 7.13 -7.28
N ASN A 7 -7.45 7.36 -8.43
CA ASN A 7 -8.52 6.49 -8.94
C ASN A 7 -8.00 5.09 -9.25
N LYS A 8 -6.80 4.97 -9.82
CA LYS A 8 -6.17 3.67 -10.07
C LYS A 8 -5.91 2.92 -8.78
N ILE A 9 -5.45 3.61 -7.75
CA ILE A 9 -5.22 3.01 -6.42
C ILE A 9 -6.54 2.50 -5.84
N LYS A 10 -7.61 3.26 -5.96
CA LYS A 10 -8.94 2.85 -5.48
C LYS A 10 -9.46 1.61 -6.19
N ILE A 11 -9.18 1.47 -7.49
CA ILE A 11 -9.55 0.27 -8.26
C ILE A 11 -8.78 -0.93 -7.75
N GLU A 12 -7.47 -0.79 -7.54
CA GLU A 12 -6.65 -1.89 -7.03
C GLU A 12 -7.04 -2.27 -5.60
N LYS A 13 -7.42 -1.30 -4.77
CA LYS A 13 -7.95 -1.54 -3.44
C LYS A 13 -9.13 -2.51 -3.47
N GLN A 14 -10.08 -2.27 -4.36
CA GLN A 14 -11.26 -3.12 -4.51
C GLN A 14 -10.89 -4.56 -4.88
N LYS A 15 -9.98 -4.71 -5.85
CA LYS A 15 -9.54 -6.02 -6.32
C LYS A 15 -8.83 -6.82 -5.23
N LEU A 16 -7.97 -6.18 -4.45
CA LEU A 16 -7.13 -6.85 -3.46
C LEU A 16 -7.90 -7.17 -2.17
N LEU A 17 -8.98 -6.46 -1.90
CA LEU A 17 -9.79 -6.66 -0.69
C LEU A 17 -10.39 -8.06 -0.64
N ILE A 18 -10.67 -8.67 -1.79
CA ILE A 18 -11.19 -10.03 -1.88
C ILE A 18 -10.26 -11.04 -1.21
N ASP A 19 -8.95 -10.81 -1.32
CA ASP A 19 -7.93 -11.67 -0.69
C ASP A 19 -7.59 -11.23 0.73
N GLY A 20 -8.24 -10.21 1.25
CA GLY A 20 -7.98 -9.71 2.60
C GLY A 20 -6.81 -8.74 2.71
N PHE A 21 -6.34 -8.22 1.58
CA PHE A 21 -5.34 -7.15 1.57
C PHE A 21 -6.04 -5.82 1.40
N LYS A 22 -5.98 -4.98 2.44
CA LYS A 22 -6.71 -3.72 2.47
C LYS A 22 -5.76 -2.54 2.34
N ILE A 23 -5.83 -1.82 1.21
CA ILE A 23 -5.10 -0.57 1.06
C ILE A 23 -5.80 0.49 1.91
N ILE A 24 -5.07 1.07 2.86
CA ILE A 24 -5.59 2.11 3.76
C ILE A 24 -5.42 3.49 3.13
N GLY A 25 -4.24 3.75 2.58
CA GLY A 25 -3.95 5.06 2.03
C GLY A 25 -2.55 5.18 1.45
N VAL A 26 -2.24 6.39 1.04
CA VAL A 26 -0.93 6.78 0.49
C VAL A 26 -0.22 7.63 1.53
N PHE A 27 1.06 7.36 1.75
CA PHE A 27 1.88 8.19 2.63
C PHE A 27 3.17 8.58 1.90
N GLY A 28 4.10 9.24 2.62
CA GLY A 28 5.38 9.64 2.04
C GLY A 28 5.29 10.80 1.07
N SER A 29 6.20 10.84 0.09
CA SER A 29 6.35 12.00 -0.80
C SER A 29 5.11 12.31 -1.64
N TYR A 30 4.41 11.29 -2.13
CA TYR A 30 3.18 11.51 -2.90
C TYR A 30 2.07 12.13 -2.05
N ALA A 31 1.96 11.72 -0.79
CA ALA A 31 0.97 12.30 0.12
C ALA A 31 1.30 13.77 0.45
N LYS A 32 2.59 14.08 0.57
CA LYS A 32 3.06 15.45 0.87
C LYS A 32 3.16 16.35 -0.35
N ASN A 33 2.92 15.79 -1.54
CA ASN A 33 3.07 16.50 -2.82
C ASN A 33 4.51 16.99 -3.06
N THR A 34 5.48 16.22 -2.59
CA THR A 34 6.92 16.49 -2.75
C THR A 34 7.60 15.47 -3.65
N GLN A 35 6.83 14.65 -4.35
CA GLN A 35 7.36 13.60 -5.20
C GLN A 35 8.17 14.15 -6.38
N THR A 36 9.16 13.35 -6.80
CA THR A 36 9.92 13.56 -8.01
C THR A 36 9.68 12.38 -8.96
N LYS A 37 10.31 12.38 -10.13
CA LYS A 37 10.25 11.25 -11.08
C LYS A 37 10.83 9.97 -10.47
N GLU A 38 11.73 10.12 -9.49
CA GLU A 38 12.40 8.99 -8.84
C GLU A 38 11.66 8.46 -7.61
N SER A 39 10.59 9.14 -7.19
CA SER A 39 9.87 8.78 -5.98
C SER A 39 9.06 7.50 -6.16
N ASP A 40 9.07 6.64 -5.14
CA ASP A 40 8.20 5.48 -5.06
C ASP A 40 6.84 5.90 -4.50
N ILE A 41 5.80 5.15 -4.87
CA ILE A 41 4.48 5.31 -4.23
C ILE A 41 4.49 4.48 -2.96
N ASP A 42 4.28 5.13 -1.82
CA ASP A 42 4.24 4.46 -0.51
C ASP A 42 2.78 4.21 -0.12
N LEU A 43 2.41 2.93 -0.08
CA LEU A 43 1.05 2.51 0.28
C LEU A 43 1.02 1.90 1.67
N LEU A 44 0.08 2.36 2.48
CA LEU A 44 -0.21 1.82 3.79
C LEU A 44 -1.30 0.76 3.65
N TYR A 45 -1.10 -0.42 4.25
CA TYR A 45 -2.06 -1.51 4.16
C TYR A 45 -2.34 -2.14 5.51
N ASP A 46 -3.45 -2.85 5.58
CA ASP A 46 -3.82 -3.72 6.69
C ASP A 46 -4.18 -5.10 6.14
N ILE A 47 -4.07 -6.10 6.99
CA ILE A 47 -4.38 -7.49 6.65
C ILE A 47 -5.67 -7.88 7.38
N GLU A 48 -6.67 -8.29 6.61
CA GLU A 48 -7.90 -8.87 7.15
C GLU A 48 -7.66 -10.34 7.52
N PRO A 49 -8.43 -10.91 8.48
CA PRO A 49 -8.26 -12.31 8.88
C PRO A 49 -8.27 -13.31 7.74
N ILE A 50 -9.06 -13.08 6.70
CA ILE A 50 -9.15 -13.96 5.54
C ILE A 50 -7.81 -14.11 4.81
N PHE A 51 -6.97 -13.08 4.83
CA PHE A 51 -5.65 -13.15 4.20
C PHE A 51 -4.80 -14.23 4.84
N ILE A 52 -4.76 -14.26 6.19
CA ILE A 52 -3.98 -15.26 6.93
C ILE A 52 -4.58 -16.65 6.78
N GLN A 53 -5.90 -16.77 6.62
CA GLN A 53 -6.55 -18.04 6.35
C GLN A 53 -6.18 -18.61 4.98
N LYS A 54 -6.06 -17.74 3.97
CA LYS A 54 -5.68 -18.15 2.61
C LYS A 54 -4.18 -18.36 2.46
N TYR A 55 -3.37 -17.52 3.10
CA TYR A 55 -1.92 -17.48 2.93
C TYR A 55 -1.26 -17.52 4.30
N SER A 56 -0.77 -18.68 4.72
CA SER A 56 -0.13 -18.85 6.02
C SER A 56 1.39 -19.02 5.89
N GLY A 57 2.14 -18.59 6.90
CA GLY A 57 3.58 -18.75 6.94
C GLY A 57 4.30 -18.08 5.77
N PHE A 58 5.14 -18.84 5.08
CA PHE A 58 5.89 -18.30 3.94
C PHE A 58 5.02 -17.89 2.76
N GLU A 59 3.83 -18.49 2.63
CA GLU A 59 2.88 -18.10 1.58
C GLU A 59 2.44 -16.64 1.72
N ALA A 60 2.32 -16.15 2.95
CA ALA A 60 1.97 -14.76 3.21
C ALA A 60 3.02 -13.80 2.65
N PHE A 61 4.30 -14.09 2.86
CA PHE A 61 5.39 -13.29 2.31
C PHE A 61 5.40 -13.31 0.79
N SER A 62 5.23 -14.49 0.20
CA SER A 62 5.18 -14.64 -1.24
C SER A 62 4.01 -13.86 -1.83
N LYS A 63 2.85 -13.92 -1.16
CA LYS A 63 1.66 -13.19 -1.62
C LYS A 63 1.84 -11.68 -1.51
N LEU A 64 2.46 -11.17 -0.45
CA LEU A 64 2.75 -9.75 -0.31
C LEU A 64 3.69 -9.25 -1.41
N SER A 65 4.72 -10.03 -1.73
CA SER A 65 5.65 -9.72 -2.82
C SER A 65 4.91 -9.69 -4.18
N GLU A 66 4.06 -10.66 -4.41
CA GLU A 66 3.23 -10.75 -5.62
C GLU A 66 2.28 -9.55 -5.75
N ILE A 67 1.66 -9.15 -4.64
CA ILE A 67 0.77 -7.98 -4.60
C ILE A 67 1.56 -6.71 -4.93
N LYS A 68 2.74 -6.55 -4.35
CA LYS A 68 3.60 -5.39 -4.66
C LYS A 68 3.93 -5.33 -6.13
N ASP A 69 4.32 -6.45 -6.74
CA ASP A 69 4.62 -6.51 -8.16
C ASP A 69 3.40 -6.18 -9.02
N SER A 70 2.25 -6.69 -8.64
CA SER A 70 0.98 -6.42 -9.31
C SER A 70 0.62 -4.93 -9.27
N LEU A 71 0.80 -4.30 -8.11
CA LEU A 71 0.57 -2.86 -7.95
C LEU A 71 1.53 -2.04 -8.80
N GLN A 72 2.79 -2.43 -8.87
CA GLN A 72 3.78 -1.73 -9.70
C GLN A 72 3.40 -1.77 -11.18
N LYS A 73 2.88 -2.90 -11.65
CA LYS A 73 2.39 -3.03 -13.02
C LYS A 73 1.14 -2.19 -13.27
N ALA A 74 0.18 -2.26 -12.34
CA ALA A 74 -1.08 -1.53 -12.48
C ALA A 74 -0.89 -0.01 -12.45
N LEU A 75 0.01 0.47 -11.59
CA LEU A 75 0.26 1.91 -11.41
C LEU A 75 1.39 2.43 -12.30
N ASN A 76 2.12 1.53 -12.96
CA ASN A 76 3.27 1.86 -13.80
C ASN A 76 4.31 2.70 -13.08
N LYS A 77 4.57 2.38 -11.81
CA LYS A 77 5.51 3.07 -10.93
C LYS A 77 6.04 2.09 -9.90
N LYS A 78 7.19 2.38 -9.32
CA LYS A 78 7.68 1.64 -8.17
C LYS A 78 6.77 1.88 -6.98
N VAL A 79 6.47 0.83 -6.23
CA VAL A 79 5.58 0.85 -5.09
C VAL A 79 6.28 0.23 -3.90
N ASP A 80 6.19 0.88 -2.75
CA ASP A 80 6.52 0.30 -1.46
C ASP A 80 5.24 0.11 -0.66
N ILE A 81 5.18 -0.96 0.10
CA ILE A 81 4.03 -1.25 0.96
C ILE A 81 4.49 -1.33 2.41
N ALA A 82 3.72 -0.76 3.31
CA ALA A 82 4.01 -0.79 4.74
C ALA A 82 2.74 -1.12 5.52
N SER A 83 2.86 -2.02 6.48
CA SER A 83 1.74 -2.42 7.33
C SER A 83 1.39 -1.31 8.33
N ILE A 84 0.09 -1.10 8.54
CA ILE A 84 -0.40 -0.19 9.58
C ILE A 84 -0.01 -0.68 10.98
N ASP A 85 0.25 -1.98 11.13
CA ASP A 85 0.67 -2.58 12.40
C ASP A 85 2.17 -2.45 12.67
N ASN A 86 2.88 -1.65 11.88
CA ASN A 86 4.29 -1.37 12.14
C ASN A 86 4.45 -0.70 13.50
N ASN A 87 5.21 -1.33 14.40
CA ASN A 87 5.39 -0.88 15.79
C ASN A 87 6.44 0.23 15.94
N SER A 88 7.10 0.64 14.88
CA SER A 88 8.07 1.72 14.92
C SER A 88 7.40 3.04 15.28
N LYS A 89 7.84 3.67 16.37
CA LYS A 89 7.35 4.99 16.78
C LYS A 89 7.66 6.05 15.72
N THR A 90 8.82 5.94 15.09
CA THR A 90 9.25 6.84 14.03
C THR A 90 8.32 6.70 12.83
N PHE A 91 8.01 5.47 12.43
CA PHE A 91 7.08 5.22 11.34
C PHE A 91 5.71 5.84 11.61
N LYS A 92 5.13 5.54 12.79
CA LYS A 92 3.81 6.08 13.18
C LYS A 92 3.80 7.61 13.20
N LYS A 93 4.85 8.22 13.72
CA LYS A 93 4.94 9.68 13.83
C LYS A 93 4.98 10.37 12.47
N TYR A 94 5.77 9.84 11.52
CA TYR A 94 6.02 10.51 10.25
C TYR A 94 5.14 10.00 9.11
N ALA A 95 4.89 8.69 9.05
CA ALA A 95 4.09 8.12 7.96
C ALA A 95 2.61 8.40 8.11
N LEU A 96 2.07 8.30 9.33
CA LEU A 96 0.63 8.45 9.54
C LEU A 96 0.17 9.91 9.58
N LYS A 97 1.09 10.85 9.70
CA LYS A 97 0.76 12.29 9.83
C LYS A 97 0.08 12.84 8.58
N ASP A 98 0.54 12.46 7.40
CA ASP A 98 0.10 13.04 6.14
C ASP A 98 -0.57 12.02 5.22
N VAL A 99 -1.17 10.95 5.78
CA VAL A 99 -1.81 9.90 4.98
C VAL A 99 -2.99 10.47 4.20
N ILE A 100 -3.01 10.16 2.90
CA ILE A 100 -4.20 10.34 2.08
C ILE A 100 -4.95 9.02 2.08
N TYR A 101 -6.07 8.96 2.81
CA TYR A 101 -6.88 7.75 2.93
C TYR A 101 -7.65 7.49 1.63
N VAL A 102 -7.73 6.24 1.25
CA VAL A 102 -8.42 5.83 0.03
C VAL A 102 -9.52 4.81 0.29
#